data_df867a5185e71b62446f713140ead3d4
#
_entry.id   df867a5185e71b62446f713140ead3d4
#
_cell.length_a   1.000
_cell.length_b   1.000
_cell.length_c   1.000
_cell.angle_alpha   90.00
_cell.angle_beta   90.00
_cell.angle_gamma   90.00
#
_symmetry.space_group_name_H-M   'P 1'
#
loop_
_entity.id
_entity.type
_entity.pdbx_description
1 polymer ?
#
loop_
_entity_poly.entity_id
_entity_poly.type
_entity_poly.pdbx_seq_one_letter_code
_entity_poly.pdbx_strand_id
1 'polypeptide(L)'
;MSALQTVVELPEFLRRAKAIMPDDERTELVNTIAANPEAGISLGGGLRKIRIPRPGGGKSGGYRTIYVFGGTDMPIFLLSVFAKNEKDNLSKPEQVELITLSKALIASYGDNK
;
A
#
# COMPACT_ATOMS: atom_id res chain seq x y z
N MET A 1 -20.16 3.92 -12.79
CA MET A 1 -18.73 4.09 -13.08
C MET A 1 -18.04 4.60 -11.83
N SER A 2 -17.04 3.88 -11.38
CA SER A 2 -16.31 4.31 -10.20
C SER A 2 -15.09 5.11 -10.57
N ALA A 3 -14.88 6.22 -9.88
CA ALA A 3 -13.66 7.01 -10.05
C ALA A 3 -12.52 6.33 -9.30
N LEU A 4 -11.30 6.49 -9.80
CA LEU A 4 -10.12 6.05 -9.08
C LEU A 4 -9.89 6.97 -7.88
N GLN A 5 -9.54 6.38 -6.76
CA GLN A 5 -9.24 7.15 -5.57
C GLN A 5 -7.83 7.72 -5.66
N THR A 6 -7.65 8.93 -5.14
CA THR A 6 -6.33 9.56 -5.10
C THR A 6 -5.36 8.74 -4.27
N VAL A 7 -4.14 8.58 -4.78
CA VAL A 7 -3.09 7.81 -4.12
C VAL A 7 -1.88 8.72 -3.87
N VAL A 8 -1.38 8.68 -2.64
CA VAL A 8 -0.15 9.38 -2.28
C VAL A 8 0.94 8.32 -2.08
N GLU A 9 2.02 8.43 -2.85
CA GLU A 9 3.17 7.55 -2.73
C GLU A 9 4.17 8.19 -1.79
N LEU A 10 4.27 7.68 -0.58
CA LEU A 10 5.18 8.25 0.42
C LEU A 10 6.65 7.97 0.06
N PRO A 11 7.58 8.79 0.55
CA PRO A 11 9.00 8.63 0.17
C PRO A 11 9.58 7.25 0.40
N GLU A 12 9.22 6.59 1.49
CA GLU A 12 9.71 5.23 1.76
C GLU A 12 9.20 4.26 0.71
N PHE A 13 7.92 4.37 0.32
CA PHE A 13 7.36 3.53 -0.73
C PHE A 13 8.12 3.75 -2.04
N LEU A 14 8.31 5.02 -2.43
CA LEU A 14 9.01 5.35 -3.68
C LEU A 14 10.43 4.81 -3.69
N ARG A 15 11.15 4.97 -2.59
CA ARG A 15 12.52 4.49 -2.48
C ARG A 15 12.60 2.98 -2.68
N ARG A 16 11.71 2.25 -2.02
CA ARG A 16 11.70 0.79 -2.12
C ARG A 16 11.24 0.32 -3.49
N ALA A 17 10.22 0.97 -4.04
CA ALA A 17 9.69 0.60 -5.36
C ALA A 17 10.76 0.75 -6.44
N LYS A 18 11.50 1.86 -6.41
CA LYS A 18 12.58 2.08 -7.39
C LYS A 18 13.65 1.01 -7.35
N ALA A 19 13.88 0.42 -6.17
CA ALA A 19 14.90 -0.60 -6.02
C ALA A 19 14.48 -1.96 -6.58
N ILE A 20 13.18 -2.22 -6.71
CA ILE A 20 12.71 -3.57 -7.02
C ILE A 20 11.83 -3.66 -8.26
N MET A 21 11.37 -2.55 -8.83
CA MET A 21 10.49 -2.60 -10.00
C MET A 21 10.71 -1.42 -10.92
N PRO A 22 10.47 -1.61 -12.24
CA PRO A 22 10.47 -0.48 -13.18
C PRO A 22 9.22 0.38 -12.99
N ASP A 23 9.27 1.59 -13.54
CA ASP A 23 8.20 2.58 -13.36
C ASP A 23 6.85 2.13 -13.90
N ASP A 24 6.82 1.36 -14.99
CA ASP A 24 5.56 0.89 -15.55
C ASP A 24 4.88 -0.11 -14.62
N GLU A 25 5.65 -0.96 -13.94
CA GLU A 25 5.09 -1.87 -12.94
C GLU A 25 4.59 -1.10 -11.72
N ARG A 26 5.31 -0.08 -11.31
CA ARG A 26 4.89 0.77 -10.20
C ARG A 26 3.57 1.48 -10.54
N THR A 27 3.45 2.00 -11.75
CA THR A 27 2.22 2.65 -12.20
C THR A 27 1.04 1.68 -12.17
N GLU A 28 1.23 0.46 -12.65
CA GLU A 28 0.16 -0.54 -12.61
C GLU A 28 -0.23 -0.92 -11.19
N LEU A 29 0.74 -1.04 -10.30
CA LEU A 29 0.48 -1.34 -8.90
C LEU A 29 -0.37 -0.22 -8.26
N VAL A 30 0.02 1.03 -8.49
CA VAL A 30 -0.73 2.18 -7.97
C VAL A 30 -2.16 2.17 -8.50
N ASN A 31 -2.33 1.94 -9.80
CA ASN A 31 -3.66 1.92 -10.41
C ASN A 31 -4.52 0.79 -9.88
N THR A 32 -3.93 -0.38 -9.63
CA THR A 32 -4.66 -1.52 -9.07
C THR A 32 -5.24 -1.19 -7.71
N ILE A 33 -4.43 -0.57 -6.85
CA ILE A 33 -4.88 -0.18 -5.51
C ILE A 33 -5.90 0.94 -5.59
N ALA A 34 -5.69 1.92 -6.46
CA ALA A 34 -6.62 3.03 -6.63
C ALA A 34 -8.00 2.57 -7.10
N ALA A 35 -8.03 1.53 -7.93
CA ALA A 35 -9.29 1.00 -8.45
C ALA A 35 -10.04 0.15 -7.42
N ASN A 36 -9.32 -0.48 -6.48
CA ASN A 36 -9.94 -1.38 -5.52
C ASN A 36 -9.18 -1.35 -4.19
N PRO A 37 -9.33 -0.27 -3.43
CA PRO A 37 -8.53 -0.10 -2.20
C PRO A 37 -8.86 -1.09 -1.09
N GLU A 38 -9.97 -1.80 -1.19
CA GLU A 38 -10.34 -2.81 -0.19
C GLU A 38 -9.91 -4.23 -0.58
N ALA A 39 -9.19 -4.39 -1.68
CA ALA A 39 -8.78 -5.72 -2.14
C ALA A 39 -7.77 -6.39 -1.23
N GLY A 40 -7.02 -5.62 -0.45
CA GLY A 40 -6.03 -6.18 0.45
C GLY A 40 -6.63 -6.71 1.73
N ILE A 41 -5.76 -7.26 2.57
CA ILE A 41 -6.13 -7.79 3.88
C ILE A 41 -5.94 -6.68 4.92
N SER A 42 -6.96 -6.47 5.76
CA SER A 42 -6.86 -5.49 6.84
C SER A 42 -5.90 -5.98 7.93
N LEU A 43 -5.01 -5.08 8.34
CA LEU A 43 -4.09 -5.33 9.45
C LEU A 43 -4.51 -4.56 10.71
N GLY A 44 -5.59 -3.80 10.63
CA GLY A 44 -6.07 -2.99 11.74
C GLY A 44 -5.73 -1.51 11.57
N GLY A 45 -6.55 -0.64 12.16
CA GLY A 45 -6.29 0.80 12.15
C GLY A 45 -6.27 1.45 10.78
N GLY A 46 -6.88 0.81 9.78
CA GLY A 46 -6.85 1.31 8.40
C GLY A 46 -5.67 0.84 7.58
N LEU A 47 -4.73 0.16 8.22
CA LEU A 47 -3.58 -0.42 7.52
C LEU A 47 -4.00 -1.68 6.79
N ARG A 48 -3.53 -1.83 5.55
CA ARG A 48 -3.84 -2.98 4.72
C ARG A 48 -2.59 -3.47 4.00
N LYS A 49 -2.58 -4.73 3.64
CA LYS A 49 -1.53 -5.25 2.76
C LYS A 49 -2.18 -5.97 1.58
N ILE A 50 -1.55 -5.85 0.43
CA ILE A 50 -2.03 -6.50 -0.77
C ILE A 50 -0.87 -7.16 -1.49
N ARG A 51 -1.16 -8.32 -2.07
CA ARG A 51 -0.21 -9.01 -2.93
C ARG A 51 -0.50 -8.62 -4.38
N ILE A 52 0.49 -8.02 -5.04
CA ILE A 52 0.39 -7.66 -6.45
C ILE A 52 1.27 -8.63 -7.23
N PRO A 53 0.70 -9.41 -8.15
CA PRO A 53 1.52 -10.33 -8.96
C PRO A 53 2.50 -9.53 -9.83
N ARG A 54 3.68 -10.09 -10.01
CA ARG A 54 4.66 -9.50 -10.92
C ARG A 54 4.31 -9.92 -12.35
N PRO A 55 4.18 -8.97 -13.30
CA PRO A 55 3.87 -9.31 -14.69
C PRO A 55 4.88 -10.30 -15.24
N GLY A 56 4.40 -11.42 -15.79
CA GLY A 56 5.25 -12.47 -16.34
C GLY A 56 6.07 -13.24 -15.32
N GLY A 57 5.87 -12.98 -14.03
CA GLY A 57 6.75 -13.50 -13.00
C GLY A 57 6.37 -14.82 -12.38
N GLY A 58 5.28 -15.43 -12.77
CA GLY A 58 4.86 -16.71 -12.19
C GLY A 58 4.29 -16.59 -10.80
N LYS A 59 3.98 -17.74 -10.19
CA LYS A 59 3.22 -17.79 -8.94
C LYS A 59 4.01 -17.35 -7.71
N SER A 60 5.31 -17.54 -7.72
CA SER A 60 6.14 -17.24 -6.56
C SER A 60 6.65 -15.82 -6.53
N GLY A 61 6.49 -15.09 -7.63
CA GLY A 61 6.89 -13.71 -7.70
C GLY A 61 5.80 -12.80 -7.16
N GLY A 62 6.09 -11.51 -7.16
CA GLY A 62 5.13 -10.52 -6.77
C GLY A 62 5.62 -9.64 -5.66
N TYR A 63 4.80 -8.66 -5.35
CA TYR A 63 5.13 -7.63 -4.40
C TYR A 63 4.08 -7.59 -3.30
N ARG A 64 4.54 -7.31 -2.08
CA ARG A 64 3.67 -6.99 -0.95
C ARG A 64 3.66 -5.49 -0.79
N THR A 65 2.49 -4.87 -0.88
CA THR A 65 2.35 -3.43 -0.69
C THR A 65 1.58 -3.16 0.58
N ILE A 66 2.10 -2.27 1.39
CA ILE A 66 1.49 -1.86 2.65
C ILE A 66 0.94 -0.45 2.45
N TYR A 67 -0.34 -0.27 2.74
CA TYR A 67 -1.00 1.00 2.47
C TYR A 67 -2.07 1.29 3.51
N VAL A 68 -2.50 2.56 3.54
CA VAL A 68 -3.58 3.01 4.42
C VAL A 68 -4.80 3.35 3.58
N PHE A 69 -5.92 2.74 3.93
CA PHE A 69 -7.21 3.11 3.36
C PHE A 69 -8.15 3.47 4.50
N GLY A 70 -8.50 4.74 4.60
CA GLY A 70 -9.36 5.26 5.66
C GLY A 70 -10.72 5.72 5.16
N GLY A 71 -11.17 5.19 4.01
CA GLY A 71 -12.44 5.58 3.41
C GLY A 71 -12.23 6.45 2.19
N THR A 72 -13.34 6.90 1.61
CA THR A 72 -13.31 7.65 0.36
C THR A 72 -13.07 9.14 0.54
N ASP A 73 -13.04 9.61 1.77
CA ASP A 73 -12.86 11.04 2.08
C ASP A 73 -11.40 11.46 2.22
N MET A 74 -10.47 10.54 2.05
CA MET A 74 -9.06 10.82 2.15
C MET A 74 -8.28 10.02 1.11
N PRO A 75 -7.07 10.46 0.73
CA PRO A 75 -6.26 9.67 -0.19
C PRO A 75 -5.85 8.34 0.42
N ILE A 76 -5.53 7.39 -0.45
CA ILE A 76 -4.82 6.18 -0.05
C ILE A 76 -3.35 6.53 0.09
N PHE A 77 -2.70 6.11 1.18
CA PHE A 77 -1.26 6.34 1.37
C PHE A 77 -0.51 5.03 1.20
N LEU A 78 0.41 4.99 0.22
CA LEU A 78 1.28 3.83 0.04
C LEU A 78 2.50 4.03 0.93
N LEU A 79 2.67 3.13 1.91
CA LEU A 79 3.69 3.27 2.94
C LEU A 79 4.97 2.52 2.61
N SER A 80 4.85 1.31 2.06
CA SER A 80 6.01 0.47 1.80
C SER A 80 5.67 -0.61 0.78
N VAL A 81 6.70 -1.14 0.15
CA VAL A 81 6.56 -2.28 -0.76
C VAL A 81 7.82 -3.13 -0.66
N PHE A 82 7.67 -4.43 -0.75
CA PHE A 82 8.82 -5.34 -0.77
C PHE A 82 8.52 -6.54 -1.63
N ALA A 83 9.57 -7.12 -2.18
CA ALA A 83 9.45 -8.34 -2.98
C ALA A 83 9.26 -9.53 -2.04
N LYS A 84 8.46 -10.49 -2.47
CA LYS A 84 8.17 -11.66 -1.66
C LYS A 84 9.44 -12.42 -1.28
N ASN A 85 10.42 -12.48 -2.18
CA ASN A 85 11.64 -13.23 -1.93
C ASN A 85 12.59 -12.58 -0.95
N GLU A 86 12.45 -11.30 -0.68
CA GLU A 86 13.27 -10.63 0.34
C GLU A 86 12.58 -10.60 1.70
N LYS A 87 11.24 -10.62 1.70
CA LYS A 87 10.47 -10.48 2.93
C LYS A 87 9.03 -10.91 2.65
N ASP A 88 8.49 -11.78 3.48
CA ASP A 88 7.15 -12.30 3.26
C ASP A 88 6.09 -11.52 4.03
N ASN A 89 6.43 -11.01 5.19
CA ASN A 89 5.50 -10.26 6.04
C ASN A 89 6.24 -9.19 6.83
N LEU A 90 5.46 -8.24 7.35
CA LEU A 90 5.97 -7.29 8.33
C LEU A 90 6.29 -8.04 9.64
N SER A 91 7.34 -7.60 10.32
CA SER A 91 7.56 -8.03 11.69
C SER A 91 6.48 -7.43 12.59
N LYS A 92 6.29 -7.98 13.78
CA LYS A 92 5.31 -7.42 14.72
C LYS A 92 5.62 -5.97 15.10
N PRO A 93 6.87 -5.62 15.43
CA PRO A 93 7.19 -4.20 15.71
C PRO A 93 6.90 -3.28 14.53
N GLU A 94 7.24 -3.70 13.31
CA GLU A 94 6.93 -2.92 12.10
C GLU A 94 5.43 -2.72 11.95
N GLN A 95 4.66 -3.77 12.15
CA GLN A 95 3.21 -3.69 12.00
C GLN A 95 2.61 -2.72 13.03
N VAL A 96 3.06 -2.78 14.27
CA VAL A 96 2.59 -1.88 15.33
C VAL A 96 2.90 -0.43 14.96
N GLU A 97 4.12 -0.14 14.51
CA GLU A 97 4.51 1.20 14.10
C GLU A 97 3.65 1.71 12.95
N LEU A 98 3.40 0.87 11.96
CA LEU A 98 2.63 1.28 10.79
C LEU A 98 1.14 1.43 11.11
N ILE A 99 0.60 0.63 12.02
CA ILE A 99 -0.77 0.82 12.49
C ILE A 99 -0.90 2.17 13.21
N THR A 100 0.07 2.51 14.05
CA THR A 100 0.08 3.80 14.73
C THR A 100 0.11 4.95 13.73
N LEU A 101 0.97 4.86 12.72
CA LEU A 101 1.03 5.87 11.66
C LEU A 101 -0.29 5.94 10.90
N SER A 102 -0.87 4.79 10.57
CA SER A 102 -2.14 4.73 9.86
C SER A 102 -3.25 5.45 10.63
N LYS A 103 -3.36 5.17 11.92
CA LYS A 103 -4.35 5.84 12.78
C LYS A 103 -4.14 7.35 12.82
N ALA A 104 -2.89 7.79 12.89
CA ALA A 104 -2.57 9.21 12.92
C ALA A 104 -2.96 9.88 11.60
N LEU A 105 -2.70 9.25 10.47
CA LEU A 105 -3.08 9.78 9.17
C LEU A 105 -4.60 9.92 9.05
N ILE A 106 -5.32 8.89 9.44
CA ILE A 106 -6.78 8.90 9.37
C ILE A 106 -7.36 9.98 10.30
N ALA A 107 -6.85 10.09 11.52
CA ALA A 107 -7.31 11.09 12.46
C ALA A 107 -7.06 12.51 11.93
N SER A 108 -5.91 12.72 11.28
CA SER A 108 -5.57 14.01 10.70
C SER A 108 -6.61 14.46 9.66
N TYR A 109 -7.09 13.54 8.83
CA TYR A 109 -8.13 13.89 7.87
C TYR A 109 -9.49 14.05 8.52
N GLY A 110 -9.79 13.25 9.53
CA GLY A 110 -11.06 13.40 10.28
C GLY A 110 -11.15 14.73 10.99
N ASP A 111 -10.06 15.19 11.58
CA ASP A 111 -10.03 16.44 12.33
C ASP A 111 -10.18 17.68 11.45
N ASN A 112 -10.02 17.54 10.14
CA ASN A 112 -10.10 18.63 9.18
C ASN A 112 -11.49 18.82 8.59
N LYS A 113 -12.45 18.07 9.05
CA LYS A 113 -13.83 18.14 8.54
C LYS A 113 -14.70 19.14 9.29
#